data_0f4219f69ba5a15478e6194cc5da65c5
#
_entry.id   0f4219f69ba5a15478e6194cc5da65c5
#
_cell.length_a   1.000
_cell.length_b   1.000
_cell.length_c   1.000
_cell.angle_alpha   90.00
_cell.angle_beta   90.00
_cell.angle_gamma   90.00
#
_symmetry.space_group_name_H-M   'P 1'
#
loop_
_entity.id
_entity.type
_entity.pdbx_description
1 polymer ?
#
loop_
_entity_poly.entity_id
_entity_poly.type
_entity_poly.pdbx_seq_one_letter_code
_entity_poly.pdbx_strand_id
1 'polypeptide(L)'
;MKTIYADNAATTRMSRTAIDAMMPYMETVYGNPSSLHHVGQSAAEALQSARERIAARLGCLPREITFTSGGSEADNQALISAAAIGARKGKKHIISTAFEHHAVLHTLEKLKKQGFEVELLPVGATGTVTAAQVVAAIREDTCLVSVMYANNEIGSIMPIAEIGAVCREKGVIFHTDAVQAAGHLPIDVRAQNIDMLSLSAHKFHGPKGIGVLYASAKVPLTTLIEGGAQERGKRAGTENIPAIMGMAAALDDACEHMDENMKKVAALRDKLICGLSEIPHSILNGDPVHRLPGNVSFCFEGIEGESLLLLLDEKGICASSGSACTSGSLDPSHVLLAIGRPHEIAHGSLRLSLCETNTEEDVNAILTAVPEVVTYLRNMSPLWRDKVTGKKEFFLK
;
A
#
# COMPACT_ATOMS: atom_id res chain seq x y z
N MET A 1 -7.42 4.51 -29.68
CA MET A 1 -7.77 5.38 -28.51
C MET A 1 -6.54 5.43 -27.62
N LYS A 2 -6.18 6.59 -27.03
CA LYS A 2 -5.07 6.68 -26.08
C LYS A 2 -5.51 5.98 -24.78
N THR A 3 -4.67 5.09 -24.25
CA THR A 3 -4.94 4.46 -22.94
C THR A 3 -4.54 5.42 -21.82
N ILE A 4 -5.45 5.69 -20.89
CA ILE A 4 -5.24 6.46 -19.67
C ILE A 4 -5.13 5.47 -18.52
N TYR A 5 -3.91 5.28 -18.00
CA TYR A 5 -3.69 4.38 -16.88
C TYR A 5 -3.81 5.16 -15.56
N ALA A 6 -4.91 4.92 -14.85
CA ALA A 6 -5.23 5.53 -13.56
C ALA A 6 -5.41 4.47 -12.45
N ASP A 7 -4.64 3.37 -12.51
CA ASP A 7 -4.65 2.27 -11.53
C ASP A 7 -3.26 2.00 -10.93
N ASN A 8 -2.48 3.06 -10.69
CA ASN A 8 -1.11 2.96 -10.17
C ASN A 8 -1.04 2.39 -8.74
N ALA A 9 -2.11 2.48 -7.95
CA ALA A 9 -2.19 1.84 -6.64
C ALA A 9 -2.27 0.31 -6.72
N ALA A 10 -2.74 -0.27 -7.83
CA ALA A 10 -2.68 -1.72 -8.05
C ALA A 10 -1.27 -2.16 -8.46
N THR A 11 -0.69 -1.52 -9.45
CA THR A 11 0.72 -1.69 -9.88
C THR A 11 1.12 -0.55 -10.78
N THR A 12 2.40 -0.20 -10.80
CA THR A 12 2.91 0.81 -11.71
C THR A 12 3.61 0.19 -12.92
N ARG A 13 3.74 0.96 -14.00
CA ARG A 13 4.64 0.64 -15.10
C ARG A 13 6.08 0.76 -14.61
N MET A 14 6.92 -0.23 -14.93
CA MET A 14 8.35 -0.16 -14.61
C MET A 14 9.00 1.03 -15.33
N SER A 15 9.78 1.83 -14.61
CA SER A 15 10.50 2.99 -15.17
C SER A 15 11.66 2.55 -16.06
N ARG A 16 12.08 3.45 -16.96
CA ARG A 16 13.27 3.21 -17.79
C ARG A 16 14.52 3.09 -16.91
N THR A 17 14.63 3.92 -15.87
CA THR A 17 15.70 3.89 -14.87
C THR A 17 15.82 2.50 -14.23
N ALA A 18 14.70 1.90 -13.82
CA ALA A 18 14.69 0.55 -13.26
C ALA A 18 15.10 -0.51 -14.28
N ILE A 19 14.57 -0.46 -15.51
CA ILE A 19 14.91 -1.41 -16.58
C ILE A 19 16.39 -1.36 -16.89
N ASP A 20 16.96 -0.17 -17.10
CA ASP A 20 18.38 0.00 -17.43
C ASP A 20 19.29 -0.47 -16.29
N ALA A 21 18.87 -0.28 -15.04
CA ALA A 21 19.59 -0.81 -13.88
C ALA A 21 19.56 -2.34 -13.78
N MET A 22 18.54 -3.00 -14.34
CA MET A 22 18.41 -4.47 -14.34
C MET A 22 19.25 -5.13 -15.42
N MET A 23 19.36 -4.53 -16.60
CA MET A 23 19.94 -5.15 -17.80
C MET A 23 21.34 -5.75 -17.62
N PRO A 24 22.32 -5.05 -16.97
CA PRO A 24 23.64 -5.63 -16.77
C PRO A 24 23.63 -6.94 -15.98
N TYR A 25 22.69 -7.09 -15.05
CA TYR A 25 22.58 -8.26 -14.18
C TYR A 25 21.79 -9.42 -14.81
N MET A 26 21.17 -9.20 -15.94
CA MET A 26 20.56 -10.23 -16.78
C MET A 26 21.54 -10.77 -17.82
N GLU A 27 22.49 -9.96 -18.29
CA GLU A 27 23.35 -10.28 -19.42
C GLU A 27 24.80 -10.61 -19.03
N THR A 28 25.42 -9.76 -18.22
CA THR A 28 26.89 -9.81 -17.98
C THR A 28 27.28 -10.12 -16.55
N VAL A 29 26.52 -9.67 -15.53
CA VAL A 29 26.80 -9.86 -14.10
C VAL A 29 25.82 -10.90 -13.52
N TYR A 30 25.86 -12.11 -14.02
CA TYR A 30 24.90 -13.18 -13.71
C TYR A 30 25.34 -14.11 -12.57
N GLY A 31 26.40 -13.76 -11.84
CA GLY A 31 26.98 -14.62 -10.80
C GLY A 31 26.05 -14.81 -9.59
N ASN A 32 26.21 -15.95 -8.92
CA ASN A 32 25.61 -16.17 -7.61
C ASN A 32 26.42 -15.39 -6.56
N PRO A 33 25.81 -14.47 -5.78
CA PRO A 33 26.54 -13.64 -4.80
C PRO A 33 27.20 -14.45 -3.67
N SER A 34 26.84 -15.72 -3.50
CA SER A 34 27.49 -16.62 -2.54
C SER A 34 28.77 -17.28 -3.06
N SER A 35 29.09 -17.13 -4.37
CA SER A 35 30.25 -17.76 -4.99
C SER A 35 31.54 -16.95 -4.73
N LEU A 36 32.66 -17.68 -4.48
CA LEU A 36 33.93 -17.05 -4.16
C LEU A 36 34.71 -16.52 -5.36
N HIS A 37 34.37 -16.95 -6.59
CA HIS A 37 35.03 -16.49 -7.80
C HIS A 37 34.56 -15.07 -8.21
N HIS A 38 35.33 -14.37 -9.03
CA HIS A 38 35.11 -12.98 -9.39
C HIS A 38 33.69 -12.67 -9.93
N VAL A 39 33.10 -13.59 -10.71
CA VAL A 39 31.73 -13.39 -11.25
C VAL A 39 30.69 -13.35 -10.12
N GLY A 40 30.86 -14.17 -9.08
CA GLY A 40 30.02 -14.13 -7.89
C GLY A 40 30.26 -12.89 -7.03
N GLN A 41 31.51 -12.48 -6.88
CA GLN A 41 31.86 -11.28 -6.12
C GLN A 41 31.26 -10.00 -6.74
N SER A 42 31.25 -9.88 -8.06
CA SER A 42 30.58 -8.76 -8.74
C SER A 42 29.06 -8.70 -8.42
N ALA A 43 28.42 -9.85 -8.34
CA ALA A 43 27.00 -9.91 -7.93
C ALA A 43 26.80 -9.57 -6.43
N ALA A 44 27.75 -10.01 -5.57
CA ALA A 44 27.73 -9.67 -4.14
C ALA A 44 27.93 -8.17 -3.89
N GLU A 45 28.81 -7.53 -4.64
CA GLU A 45 29.02 -6.07 -4.60
C GLU A 45 27.76 -5.32 -5.03
N ALA A 46 27.08 -5.76 -6.09
CA ALA A 46 25.82 -5.19 -6.55
C ALA A 46 24.73 -5.32 -5.48
N LEU A 47 24.57 -6.51 -4.90
CA LEU A 47 23.63 -6.76 -3.80
C LEU A 47 23.88 -5.84 -2.61
N GLN A 48 25.14 -5.67 -2.21
CA GLN A 48 25.53 -4.79 -1.10
C GLN A 48 25.26 -3.31 -1.44
N SER A 49 25.61 -2.87 -2.65
CA SER A 49 25.34 -1.50 -3.11
C SER A 49 23.83 -1.17 -3.12
N ALA A 50 23.01 -2.08 -3.65
CA ALA A 50 21.55 -1.88 -3.63
C ALA A 50 21.00 -1.77 -2.19
N ARG A 51 21.52 -2.61 -1.28
CA ARG A 51 21.14 -2.59 0.14
C ARG A 51 21.51 -1.27 0.80
N GLU A 52 22.68 -0.74 0.52
CA GLU A 52 23.16 0.55 1.05
C GLU A 52 22.31 1.71 0.53
N ARG A 53 21.98 1.72 -0.75
CA ARG A 53 21.10 2.74 -1.37
C ARG A 53 19.73 2.75 -0.71
N ILE A 54 19.07 1.60 -0.60
CA ILE A 54 17.74 1.49 0.03
C ILE A 54 17.81 1.92 1.51
N ALA A 55 18.83 1.48 2.24
CA ALA A 55 19.02 1.86 3.63
C ALA A 55 19.19 3.38 3.81
N ALA A 56 19.92 4.03 2.92
CA ALA A 56 20.09 5.49 2.92
C ALA A 56 18.75 6.22 2.71
N ARG A 57 17.88 5.73 1.79
CA ARG A 57 16.56 6.33 1.54
C ARG A 57 15.58 6.14 2.71
N LEU A 58 15.76 5.12 3.53
CA LEU A 58 14.92 4.85 4.70
C LEU A 58 15.50 5.40 6.02
N GLY A 59 16.73 5.95 6.02
CA GLY A 59 17.40 6.42 7.23
C GLY A 59 17.84 5.30 8.17
N CYS A 60 18.24 4.13 7.64
CA CYS A 60 18.62 2.96 8.44
C CYS A 60 20.01 2.40 8.05
N LEU A 61 20.41 1.32 8.73
CA LEU A 61 21.67 0.63 8.41
C LEU A 61 21.44 -0.48 7.38
N PRO A 62 22.39 -0.74 6.47
CA PRO A 62 22.25 -1.80 5.46
C PRO A 62 21.93 -3.18 6.04
N ARG A 63 22.45 -3.52 7.22
CA ARG A 63 22.17 -4.79 7.89
C ARG A 63 20.71 -4.96 8.37
N GLU A 64 19.94 -3.88 8.41
CA GLU A 64 18.53 -3.85 8.81
C GLU A 64 17.57 -4.07 7.63
N ILE A 65 18.10 -4.13 6.41
CA ILE A 65 17.35 -4.44 5.20
C ILE A 65 17.40 -5.96 4.94
N THR A 66 16.24 -6.53 4.61
CA THR A 66 16.08 -7.90 4.14
C THR A 66 15.25 -7.89 2.87
N PHE A 67 15.76 -8.45 1.78
CA PHE A 67 15.01 -8.56 0.53
C PHE A 67 13.98 -9.68 0.61
N THR A 68 12.79 -9.42 0.09
CA THR A 68 11.64 -10.33 0.06
C THR A 68 11.07 -10.38 -1.37
N SER A 69 10.11 -11.26 -1.62
CA SER A 69 9.41 -11.32 -2.92
C SER A 69 8.38 -10.19 -3.12
N GLY A 70 8.14 -9.34 -2.12
CA GLY A 70 7.17 -8.25 -2.15
C GLY A 70 6.64 -7.89 -0.78
N GLY A 71 5.70 -6.94 -0.73
CA GLY A 71 5.11 -6.45 0.50
C GLY A 71 4.43 -7.53 1.33
N SER A 72 3.70 -8.45 0.69
CA SER A 72 2.99 -9.52 1.41
C SER A 72 3.93 -10.46 2.18
N GLU A 73 5.09 -10.82 1.62
CA GLU A 73 6.11 -11.59 2.34
C GLU A 73 6.71 -10.77 3.47
N ALA A 74 6.99 -9.48 3.24
CA ALA A 74 7.53 -8.58 4.24
C ALA A 74 6.58 -8.41 5.44
N ASP A 75 5.28 -8.15 5.19
CA ASP A 75 4.25 -8.04 6.23
C ASP A 75 4.13 -9.32 7.04
N ASN A 76 4.04 -10.47 6.37
CA ASN A 76 3.94 -11.77 7.03
C ASN A 76 5.16 -12.00 7.95
N GLN A 77 6.37 -11.75 7.46
CA GLN A 77 7.59 -11.95 8.23
C GLN A 77 7.67 -10.98 9.41
N ALA A 78 7.27 -9.73 9.24
CA ALA A 78 7.23 -8.73 10.31
C ALA A 78 6.30 -9.17 11.44
N LEU A 79 5.04 -9.48 11.12
CA LEU A 79 4.03 -9.84 12.11
C LEU A 79 4.38 -11.14 12.85
N ILE A 80 4.81 -12.17 12.12
CA ILE A 80 5.19 -13.46 12.71
C ILE A 80 6.43 -13.30 13.60
N SER A 81 7.40 -12.46 13.20
CA SER A 81 8.60 -12.20 14.02
C SER A 81 8.26 -11.49 15.32
N ALA A 82 7.43 -10.44 15.27
CA ALA A 82 6.97 -9.72 16.46
C ALA A 82 6.16 -10.63 17.39
N ALA A 83 5.25 -11.44 16.84
CA ALA A 83 4.48 -12.41 17.60
C ALA A 83 5.38 -13.44 18.30
N ALA A 84 6.39 -13.97 17.60
CA ALA A 84 7.36 -14.91 18.19
C ALA A 84 8.18 -14.29 19.33
N ILE A 85 8.56 -13.02 19.22
CA ILE A 85 9.23 -12.25 20.28
C ILE A 85 8.29 -12.07 21.47
N GLY A 86 7.03 -11.69 21.22
CA GLY A 86 6.00 -11.53 22.22
C GLY A 86 5.75 -12.81 23.01
N ALA A 87 5.52 -13.93 22.30
CA ALA A 87 5.27 -15.23 22.90
C ALA A 87 6.37 -15.66 23.88
N ARG A 88 7.65 -15.43 23.53
CA ARG A 88 8.79 -15.70 24.42
C ARG A 88 8.78 -14.86 25.70
N LYS A 89 8.09 -13.71 25.70
CA LYS A 89 7.94 -12.80 26.85
C LYS A 89 6.58 -12.96 27.55
N GLY A 90 5.78 -13.95 27.16
CA GLY A 90 4.41 -14.13 27.65
C GLY A 90 3.40 -13.08 27.18
N LYS A 91 3.76 -12.28 26.15
CA LYS A 91 2.91 -11.25 25.58
C LYS A 91 2.20 -11.77 24.33
N LYS A 92 0.89 -11.65 24.28
CA LYS A 92 0.08 -12.20 23.19
C LYS A 92 -0.99 -11.25 22.64
N HIS A 93 -0.96 -9.99 23.00
CA HIS A 93 -1.87 -8.98 22.46
C HIS A 93 -1.22 -8.24 21.29
N ILE A 94 -1.99 -8.08 20.20
CA ILE A 94 -1.59 -7.38 18.97
C ILE A 94 -2.66 -6.35 18.63
N ILE A 95 -2.25 -5.13 18.34
CA ILE A 95 -3.11 -4.05 17.90
C ILE A 95 -2.88 -3.81 16.41
N SER A 96 -3.98 -3.68 15.64
CA SER A 96 -3.93 -3.31 14.23
C SER A 96 -5.15 -2.47 13.86
N THR A 97 -5.44 -2.27 12.57
CA THR A 97 -6.60 -1.51 12.13
C THR A 97 -7.55 -2.37 11.29
N ALA A 98 -8.82 -1.96 11.21
CA ALA A 98 -9.84 -2.72 10.49
C ALA A 98 -9.71 -2.64 8.96
N PHE A 99 -8.81 -1.82 8.43
CA PHE A 99 -8.70 -1.52 6.99
C PHE A 99 -7.33 -1.83 6.39
N GLU A 100 -6.51 -2.63 7.09
CA GLU A 100 -5.20 -3.08 6.60
C GLU A 100 -5.29 -3.87 5.29
N HIS A 101 -4.17 -3.98 4.59
CA HIS A 101 -4.07 -4.91 3.47
C HIS A 101 -4.28 -6.36 3.92
N HIS A 102 -4.84 -7.19 3.05
CA HIS A 102 -5.11 -8.61 3.36
C HIS A 102 -3.87 -9.40 3.80
N ALA A 103 -2.66 -9.01 3.37
CA ALA A 103 -1.41 -9.61 3.85
C ALA A 103 -1.23 -9.45 5.36
N VAL A 104 -1.68 -8.33 5.94
CA VAL A 104 -1.70 -8.08 7.38
C VAL A 104 -2.89 -8.81 8.01
N LEU A 105 -4.13 -8.57 7.54
CA LEU A 105 -5.35 -9.13 8.16
C LEU A 105 -5.34 -10.65 8.21
N HIS A 106 -4.99 -11.33 7.10
CA HIS A 106 -4.97 -12.79 7.07
C HIS A 106 -3.84 -13.37 7.94
N THR A 107 -2.71 -12.67 8.06
CA THR A 107 -1.65 -13.07 8.99
C THR A 107 -2.10 -12.91 10.44
N LEU A 108 -2.82 -11.84 10.78
CA LEU A 108 -3.43 -11.66 12.09
C LEU A 108 -4.46 -12.75 12.42
N GLU A 109 -5.30 -13.14 11.45
CA GLU A 109 -6.23 -14.26 11.63
C GLU A 109 -5.50 -15.60 11.87
N LYS A 110 -4.36 -15.82 11.22
CA LYS A 110 -3.50 -16.98 11.50
C LYS A 110 -2.93 -16.92 12.92
N LEU A 111 -2.51 -15.75 13.39
CA LEU A 111 -1.97 -15.57 14.74
C LEU A 111 -3.06 -15.74 15.81
N LYS A 112 -4.31 -15.29 15.57
CA LYS A 112 -5.46 -15.59 16.44
C LYS A 112 -5.63 -17.09 16.67
N LYS A 113 -5.55 -17.89 15.58
CA LYS A 113 -5.61 -19.37 15.67
C LYS A 113 -4.46 -19.98 16.49
N GLN A 114 -3.35 -19.24 16.64
CA GLN A 114 -2.19 -19.62 17.47
C GLN A 114 -2.29 -19.10 18.91
N GLY A 115 -3.42 -18.51 19.30
CA GLY A 115 -3.71 -18.05 20.66
C GLY A 115 -3.23 -16.63 20.95
N PHE A 116 -3.03 -15.78 19.91
CA PHE A 116 -2.88 -14.34 20.09
C PHE A 116 -4.25 -13.66 20.13
N GLU A 117 -4.37 -12.64 20.95
CA GLU A 117 -5.50 -11.72 20.94
C GLU A 117 -5.20 -10.57 20.00
N VAL A 118 -6.09 -10.30 19.04
CA VAL A 118 -5.93 -9.24 18.05
C VAL A 118 -7.06 -8.24 18.21
N GLU A 119 -6.71 -7.00 18.53
CA GLU A 119 -7.61 -5.87 18.59
C GLU A 119 -7.47 -5.05 17.28
N LEU A 120 -8.59 -4.85 16.57
CA LEU A 120 -8.66 -4.03 15.38
C LEU A 120 -9.30 -2.68 15.73
N LEU A 121 -8.49 -1.62 15.69
CA LEU A 121 -8.95 -0.26 15.97
C LEU A 121 -9.90 0.24 14.87
N PRO A 122 -11.00 0.90 15.22
CA PRO A 122 -11.87 1.56 14.27
C PRO A 122 -11.19 2.79 13.70
N VAL A 123 -11.38 3.01 12.38
CA VAL A 123 -10.69 4.07 11.64
C VAL A 123 -11.55 5.32 11.37
N GLY A 124 -12.82 5.29 11.72
CA GLY A 124 -13.74 6.41 11.48
C GLY A 124 -13.97 6.72 10.01
N ALA A 125 -14.78 7.74 9.73
CA ALA A 125 -15.21 8.09 8.37
C ALA A 125 -14.07 8.62 7.47
N THR A 126 -13.02 9.19 8.05
CA THR A 126 -11.82 9.65 7.35
C THR A 126 -10.82 8.53 7.07
N GLY A 127 -11.03 7.34 7.65
CA GLY A 127 -10.09 6.24 7.53
C GLY A 127 -8.74 6.55 8.18
N THR A 128 -8.76 7.07 9.41
CA THR A 128 -7.55 7.41 10.18
C THR A 128 -7.63 6.86 11.59
N VAL A 129 -6.47 6.53 12.15
CA VAL A 129 -6.29 6.15 13.56
C VAL A 129 -5.42 7.19 14.23
N THR A 130 -5.76 7.57 15.46
CA THR A 130 -4.98 8.54 16.26
C THR A 130 -4.01 7.84 17.20
N ALA A 131 -2.92 8.51 17.56
CA ALA A 131 -2.02 8.03 18.61
C ALA A 131 -2.75 7.81 19.95
N ALA A 132 -3.75 8.62 20.26
CA ALA A 132 -4.57 8.46 21.48
C ALA A 132 -5.36 7.14 21.49
N GLN A 133 -5.91 6.71 20.36
CA GLN A 133 -6.57 5.39 20.25
C GLN A 133 -5.57 4.26 20.49
N VAL A 134 -4.35 4.37 19.93
CA VAL A 134 -3.29 3.38 20.15
C VAL A 134 -2.87 3.33 21.62
N VAL A 135 -2.71 4.50 22.28
CA VAL A 135 -2.41 4.57 23.72
C VAL A 135 -3.47 3.85 24.54
N ALA A 136 -4.75 4.09 24.24
CA ALA A 136 -5.87 3.51 24.98
C ALA A 136 -5.97 1.98 24.82
N ALA A 137 -5.52 1.44 23.68
CA ALA A 137 -5.54 0.01 23.38
C ALA A 137 -4.30 -0.75 23.92
N ILE A 138 -3.16 -0.06 24.14
CA ILE A 138 -1.94 -0.73 24.63
C ILE A 138 -2.13 -1.24 26.06
N ARG A 139 -1.85 -2.53 26.26
CA ARG A 139 -1.87 -3.26 27.52
C ARG A 139 -0.48 -3.77 27.89
N GLU A 140 -0.31 -4.28 29.10
CA GLU A 140 0.97 -4.87 29.55
C GLU A 140 1.43 -6.04 28.69
N ASP A 141 0.49 -6.84 28.17
CA ASP A 141 0.74 -7.99 27.30
C ASP A 141 0.75 -7.65 25.80
N THR A 142 0.69 -6.37 25.42
CA THR A 142 0.82 -5.95 24.01
C THR A 142 2.24 -6.18 23.54
N CYS A 143 2.41 -6.89 22.40
CA CYS A 143 3.69 -7.19 21.80
C CYS A 143 3.92 -6.48 20.45
N LEU A 144 2.86 -6.10 19.76
CA LEU A 144 2.92 -5.50 18.43
C LEU A 144 1.80 -4.47 18.25
N VAL A 145 2.14 -3.34 17.65
CA VAL A 145 1.22 -2.44 16.96
C VAL A 145 1.58 -2.47 15.49
N SER A 146 0.60 -2.78 14.62
CA SER A 146 0.78 -2.80 13.16
C SER A 146 -0.27 -1.90 12.53
N VAL A 147 0.16 -0.77 11.96
CA VAL A 147 -0.72 0.21 11.31
C VAL A 147 -0.10 0.59 9.98
N MET A 148 -0.84 0.43 8.88
CA MET A 148 -0.34 0.79 7.55
C MET A 148 -0.01 2.28 7.47
N TYR A 149 0.98 2.65 6.67
CA TYR A 149 1.40 4.04 6.52
C TYR A 149 0.36 4.89 5.80
N ALA A 150 -0.21 4.35 4.74
CA ALA A 150 -1.27 4.98 3.96
C ALA A 150 -2.14 3.91 3.31
N ASN A 151 -3.45 4.14 3.25
CA ASN A 151 -4.37 3.15 2.70
C ASN A 151 -4.40 3.20 1.16
N ASN A 152 -4.28 2.04 0.54
CA ASN A 152 -4.22 1.88 -0.92
C ASN A 152 -5.56 2.13 -1.63
N GLU A 153 -6.69 2.08 -0.93
CA GLU A 153 -8.01 2.26 -1.52
C GLU A 153 -8.53 3.68 -1.39
N ILE A 154 -8.46 4.24 -0.20
CA ILE A 154 -9.03 5.56 0.13
C ILE A 154 -7.98 6.67 0.25
N GLY A 155 -6.70 6.31 0.23
CA GLY A 155 -5.58 7.25 0.22
C GLY A 155 -5.21 7.86 1.56
N SER A 156 -5.98 7.69 2.62
CA SER A 156 -5.72 8.31 3.93
C SER A 156 -4.34 7.94 4.48
N ILE A 157 -3.63 8.92 5.01
CA ILE A 157 -2.28 8.81 5.59
C ILE A 157 -2.40 8.75 7.11
N MET A 158 -1.69 7.81 7.74
CA MET A 158 -1.70 7.64 9.20
C MET A 158 -0.64 8.53 9.88
N PRO A 159 -0.87 8.95 11.13
CA PRO A 159 0.11 9.74 11.92
C PRO A 159 1.22 8.83 12.47
N ILE A 160 2.06 8.30 11.56
CA ILE A 160 3.05 7.26 11.86
C ILE A 160 4.06 7.69 12.91
N ALA A 161 4.53 8.94 12.84
CA ALA A 161 5.52 9.46 13.80
C ALA A 161 4.98 9.51 15.22
N GLU A 162 3.72 9.94 15.39
CA GLU A 162 3.05 9.99 16.70
C GLU A 162 2.78 8.58 17.24
N ILE A 163 2.31 7.66 16.38
CA ILE A 163 2.09 6.26 16.76
C ILE A 163 3.42 5.60 17.14
N GLY A 164 4.47 5.81 16.35
CA GLY A 164 5.81 5.30 16.63
C GLY A 164 6.39 5.82 17.96
N ALA A 165 6.17 7.10 18.26
CA ALA A 165 6.60 7.70 19.54
C ALA A 165 5.91 7.03 20.73
N VAL A 166 4.59 6.80 20.63
CA VAL A 166 3.81 6.07 21.66
C VAL A 166 4.34 4.64 21.84
N CYS A 167 4.52 3.90 20.76
CA CYS A 167 5.01 2.52 20.80
C CYS A 167 6.41 2.44 21.43
N ARG A 168 7.29 3.39 21.10
CA ARG A 168 8.63 3.48 21.69
C ARG A 168 8.56 3.76 23.21
N GLU A 169 7.73 4.70 23.64
CA GLU A 169 7.52 5.02 25.07
C GLU A 169 7.03 3.80 25.85
N LYS A 170 6.08 3.05 25.28
CA LYS A 170 5.48 1.85 25.90
C LYS A 170 6.31 0.58 25.73
N GLY A 171 7.41 0.61 24.97
CA GLY A 171 8.28 -0.54 24.70
C GLY A 171 7.58 -1.65 23.90
N VAL A 172 6.65 -1.27 23.02
CA VAL A 172 5.90 -2.15 22.10
C VAL A 172 6.53 -2.06 20.71
N ILE A 173 6.67 -3.19 20.01
CA ILE A 173 7.18 -3.21 18.63
C ILE A 173 6.16 -2.52 17.71
N PHE A 174 6.67 -1.61 16.86
CA PHE A 174 5.85 -0.91 15.86
C PHE A 174 6.23 -1.36 14.45
N HIS A 175 5.24 -1.90 13.72
CA HIS A 175 5.31 -2.23 12.30
C HIS A 175 4.39 -1.32 11.49
N THR A 176 4.84 -0.94 10.29
CA THR A 176 4.00 -0.25 9.30
C THR A 176 4.14 -0.89 7.92
N ASP A 177 3.01 -1.22 7.29
CA ASP A 177 2.95 -1.48 5.85
C ASP A 177 3.06 -0.12 5.13
N ALA A 178 4.24 0.14 4.55
CA ALA A 178 4.53 1.37 3.82
C ALA A 178 4.53 1.16 2.29
N VAL A 179 3.92 0.08 1.81
CA VAL A 179 3.89 -0.28 0.39
C VAL A 179 3.34 0.85 -0.49
N GLN A 180 2.34 1.60 -0.02
CA GLN A 180 1.78 2.74 -0.74
C GLN A 180 2.47 4.07 -0.44
N ALA A 181 3.32 4.13 0.59
CA ALA A 181 4.01 5.36 0.98
C ALA A 181 5.41 5.48 0.35
N ALA A 182 6.11 4.37 0.20
CA ALA A 182 7.47 4.35 -0.34
C ALA A 182 7.53 4.96 -1.76
N GLY A 183 8.42 5.93 -1.95
CA GLY A 183 8.54 6.69 -3.19
C GLY A 183 7.51 7.80 -3.40
N HIS A 184 6.49 7.92 -2.50
CA HIS A 184 5.43 8.93 -2.59
C HIS A 184 5.40 9.88 -1.39
N LEU A 185 5.88 9.43 -0.24
CA LEU A 185 5.92 10.18 1.02
C LEU A 185 7.31 10.07 1.63
N PRO A 186 7.78 11.09 2.37
CA PRO A 186 9.07 11.04 3.06
C PRO A 186 9.02 10.00 4.19
N ILE A 187 9.98 9.09 4.19
CA ILE A 187 10.12 8.05 5.21
C ILE A 187 11.51 8.16 5.84
N ASP A 188 11.56 8.30 7.17
CA ASP A 188 12.75 8.14 7.99
C ASP A 188 12.39 7.25 9.19
N VAL A 189 12.82 6.02 9.14
CA VAL A 189 12.44 5.02 10.15
C VAL A 189 12.95 5.35 11.56
N ARG A 190 14.02 6.14 11.66
CA ARG A 190 14.57 6.58 12.95
C ARG A 190 13.78 7.74 13.53
N ALA A 191 13.54 8.78 12.73
CA ALA A 191 12.77 9.94 13.12
C ALA A 191 11.31 9.58 13.45
N GLN A 192 10.73 8.64 12.71
CA GLN A 192 9.34 8.19 12.88
C GLN A 192 9.18 7.03 13.89
N ASN A 193 10.27 6.59 14.53
CA ASN A 193 10.27 5.54 15.56
C ASN A 193 9.68 4.19 15.07
N ILE A 194 9.93 3.84 13.82
CA ILE A 194 9.47 2.58 13.21
C ILE A 194 10.47 1.46 13.55
N ASP A 195 9.98 0.32 14.03
CA ASP A 195 10.80 -0.86 14.30
C ASP A 195 10.86 -1.81 13.10
N MET A 196 9.75 -1.92 12.35
CA MET A 196 9.67 -2.71 11.11
C MET A 196 8.84 -1.97 10.07
N LEU A 197 9.25 -2.10 8.80
CA LEU A 197 8.56 -1.47 7.68
C LEU A 197 8.61 -2.39 6.45
N SER A 198 7.46 -2.57 5.81
CA SER A 198 7.30 -3.33 4.57
C SER A 198 7.16 -2.42 3.36
N LEU A 199 7.83 -2.77 2.24
CA LEU A 199 7.63 -2.10 0.96
C LEU A 199 7.71 -3.06 -0.23
N SER A 200 7.20 -2.65 -1.40
CA SER A 200 7.16 -3.43 -2.62
C SER A 200 7.49 -2.57 -3.84
N ALA A 201 8.47 -2.99 -4.62
CA ALA A 201 9.05 -2.18 -5.70
C ALA A 201 8.04 -1.75 -6.77
N HIS A 202 7.08 -2.60 -7.10
CA HIS A 202 6.10 -2.32 -8.16
C HIS A 202 5.11 -1.20 -7.83
N LYS A 203 5.16 -0.59 -6.68
CA LYS A 203 4.33 0.56 -6.31
C LYS A 203 5.02 1.91 -6.59
N PHE A 204 6.34 1.89 -6.78
CA PHE A 204 7.16 3.07 -7.12
C PHE A 204 8.00 2.82 -8.38
N HIS A 205 7.39 2.29 -9.42
CA HIS A 205 7.99 2.07 -10.75
C HIS A 205 9.15 1.08 -10.81
N GLY A 206 9.33 0.27 -9.77
CA GLY A 206 10.26 -0.84 -9.74
C GLY A 206 9.66 -2.14 -10.30
N PRO A 207 10.45 -3.22 -10.34
CA PRO A 207 10.00 -4.52 -10.82
C PRO A 207 9.02 -5.19 -9.87
N LYS A 208 8.13 -6.02 -10.43
CA LYS A 208 7.27 -6.93 -9.67
C LYS A 208 8.08 -8.07 -9.09
N GLY A 209 7.61 -8.69 -8.01
CA GLY A 209 8.25 -9.88 -7.42
C GLY A 209 9.47 -9.57 -6.56
N ILE A 210 9.64 -8.33 -6.11
CA ILE A 210 10.66 -7.90 -5.18
C ILE A 210 10.12 -6.86 -4.20
N GLY A 211 10.54 -6.96 -2.94
CA GLY A 211 10.23 -6.05 -1.87
C GLY A 211 11.32 -6.02 -0.81
N VAL A 212 11.08 -5.28 0.24
CA VAL A 212 12.00 -5.17 1.40
C VAL A 212 11.19 -5.23 2.68
N LEU A 213 11.76 -5.92 3.65
CA LEU A 213 11.46 -5.75 5.06
C LEU A 213 12.65 -5.00 5.71
N TYR A 214 12.39 -3.78 6.16
CA TYR A 214 13.24 -3.14 7.17
C TYR A 214 12.89 -3.71 8.54
N ALA A 215 13.90 -4.10 9.30
CA ALA A 215 13.75 -4.47 10.70
C ALA A 215 14.91 -3.90 11.51
N SER A 216 14.59 -3.09 12.51
CA SER A 216 15.56 -2.56 13.45
C SER A 216 16.45 -3.69 14.02
N ALA A 217 17.73 -3.43 14.23
CA ALA A 217 18.66 -4.40 14.81
C ALA A 217 18.21 -5.00 16.16
N LYS A 218 17.23 -4.37 16.82
CA LYS A 218 16.61 -4.83 18.07
C LYS A 218 15.53 -5.90 17.85
N VAL A 219 15.06 -6.08 16.61
CA VAL A 219 13.98 -7.01 16.25
C VAL A 219 14.56 -8.18 15.45
N PRO A 220 14.88 -9.32 16.09
CA PRO A 220 15.32 -10.52 15.38
C PRO A 220 14.17 -11.08 14.53
N LEU A 221 14.44 -11.27 13.24
CA LEU A 221 13.47 -11.83 12.31
C LEU A 221 13.37 -13.35 12.44
N THR A 222 12.17 -13.86 12.39
CA THR A 222 11.87 -15.28 12.20
C THR A 222 11.94 -15.61 10.71
N THR A 223 12.66 -16.67 10.34
CA THR A 223 12.73 -17.16 8.96
C THR A 223 11.38 -17.76 8.57
N LEU A 224 10.85 -17.34 7.42
CA LEU A 224 9.62 -17.92 6.85
C LEU A 224 9.90 -18.92 5.72
N ILE A 225 10.98 -18.69 4.98
CA ILE A 225 11.41 -19.54 3.87
C ILE A 225 12.72 -20.19 4.31
N GLU A 226 12.63 -21.46 4.65
CA GLU A 226 13.78 -22.25 5.12
C GLU A 226 14.67 -22.68 3.94
N GLY A 227 15.99 -22.75 4.18
CA GLY A 227 16.96 -23.18 3.17
C GLY A 227 18.37 -22.71 3.47
N GLY A 228 19.04 -22.12 2.47
CA GLY A 228 20.41 -21.60 2.61
C GLY A 228 20.49 -20.32 3.46
N ALA A 229 21.72 -19.86 3.71
CA ALA A 229 21.99 -18.73 4.58
C ALA A 229 21.88 -17.33 3.89
N GLN A 230 21.18 -17.26 2.75
CA GLN A 230 20.94 -15.98 2.08
C GLN A 230 20.26 -14.99 3.03
N GLU A 231 20.37 -13.71 2.73
CA GLU A 231 19.87 -12.63 3.61
C GLU A 231 20.30 -12.82 5.08
N ARG A 232 21.51 -13.35 5.30
CA ARG A 232 22.08 -13.63 6.63
C ARG A 232 21.22 -14.61 7.46
N GLY A 233 20.66 -15.62 6.78
CA GLY A 233 19.78 -16.62 7.38
C GLY A 233 18.36 -16.14 7.68
N LYS A 234 18.00 -14.94 7.25
CA LYS A 234 16.67 -14.37 7.48
C LYS A 234 15.65 -14.76 6.39
N ARG A 235 16.14 -15.05 5.18
CA ARG A 235 15.30 -15.41 4.02
C ARG A 235 16.14 -16.22 3.04
N ALA A 236 15.85 -17.48 2.90
CA ALA A 236 16.58 -18.40 2.02
C ALA A 236 16.18 -18.22 0.54
N GLY A 237 17.03 -18.75 -0.34
CA GLY A 237 16.87 -18.71 -1.80
C GLY A 237 17.79 -17.68 -2.45
N THR A 238 18.35 -18.05 -3.61
CA THR A 238 19.26 -17.18 -4.38
C THR A 238 18.63 -15.83 -4.64
N GLU A 239 19.39 -14.77 -4.37
CA GLU A 239 18.93 -13.39 -4.48
C GLU A 239 18.71 -13.00 -5.95
N ASN A 240 17.58 -12.37 -6.22
CA ASN A 240 17.21 -11.85 -7.54
C ASN A 240 17.92 -10.51 -7.80
N ILE A 241 19.24 -10.58 -8.13
CA ILE A 241 20.07 -9.39 -8.29
C ILE A 241 19.48 -8.39 -9.31
N PRO A 242 19.01 -8.81 -10.50
CA PRO A 242 18.39 -7.87 -11.43
C PRO A 242 17.24 -7.08 -10.81
N ALA A 243 16.29 -7.77 -10.17
CA ALA A 243 15.14 -7.10 -9.57
C ALA A 243 15.52 -6.23 -8.36
N ILE A 244 16.51 -6.64 -7.57
CA ILE A 244 17.04 -5.86 -6.44
C ILE A 244 17.66 -4.55 -6.94
N MET A 245 18.46 -4.59 -8.00
CA MET A 245 19.08 -3.41 -8.59
C MET A 245 18.04 -2.47 -9.22
N GLY A 246 17.05 -3.03 -9.92
CA GLY A 246 15.93 -2.28 -10.47
C GLY A 246 15.10 -1.60 -9.38
N MET A 247 14.87 -2.28 -8.25
CA MET A 247 14.16 -1.70 -7.11
C MET A 247 14.94 -0.56 -6.47
N ALA A 248 16.25 -0.72 -6.26
CA ALA A 248 17.10 0.32 -5.67
C ALA A 248 17.13 1.57 -6.58
N ALA A 249 17.25 1.38 -7.90
CA ALA A 249 17.24 2.46 -8.87
C ALA A 249 15.88 3.19 -8.91
N ALA A 250 14.77 2.45 -8.86
CA ALA A 250 13.43 3.03 -8.85
C ALA A 250 13.16 3.82 -7.56
N LEU A 251 13.61 3.31 -6.39
CA LEU A 251 13.45 4.03 -5.13
C LEU A 251 14.28 5.31 -5.08
N ASP A 252 15.51 5.28 -5.58
CA ASP A 252 16.34 6.48 -5.66
C ASP A 252 15.68 7.55 -6.55
N ASP A 253 15.26 7.16 -7.76
CA ASP A 253 14.59 8.06 -8.72
C ASP A 253 13.30 8.66 -8.12
N ALA A 254 12.47 7.84 -7.50
CA ALA A 254 11.24 8.29 -6.83
C ALA A 254 11.53 9.27 -5.68
N CYS A 255 12.56 9.00 -4.85
CA CYS A 255 12.94 9.88 -3.75
C CYS A 255 13.58 11.19 -4.20
N GLU A 256 14.38 11.17 -5.27
CA GLU A 256 15.04 12.36 -5.82
C GLU A 256 14.06 13.35 -6.44
N HIS A 257 12.99 12.85 -7.06
CA HIS A 257 11.97 13.67 -7.70
C HIS A 257 10.68 13.80 -6.88
N MET A 258 10.69 13.34 -5.61
CA MET A 258 9.48 13.23 -4.78
C MET A 258 8.71 14.54 -4.69
N ASP A 259 9.35 15.64 -4.31
CA ASP A 259 8.68 16.93 -4.06
C ASP A 259 8.00 17.47 -5.34
N GLU A 260 8.69 17.37 -6.50
CA GLU A 260 8.14 17.80 -7.79
C GLU A 260 6.96 16.92 -8.20
N ASN A 261 7.13 15.59 -8.13
CA ASN A 261 6.12 14.62 -8.50
C ASN A 261 4.89 14.73 -7.58
N MET A 262 5.08 14.80 -6.27
CA MET A 262 3.98 14.95 -5.31
C MET A 262 3.16 16.21 -5.57
N LYS A 263 3.80 17.35 -5.84
CA LYS A 263 3.11 18.62 -6.14
C LYS A 263 2.28 18.52 -7.42
N LYS A 264 2.88 17.97 -8.49
CA LYS A 264 2.19 17.78 -9.77
C LYS A 264 0.99 16.84 -9.63
N VAL A 265 1.22 15.66 -9.06
CA VAL A 265 0.19 14.62 -8.95
C VAL A 265 -0.94 15.05 -8.01
N ALA A 266 -0.63 15.76 -6.92
CA ALA A 266 -1.64 16.30 -6.01
C ALA A 266 -2.54 17.34 -6.70
N ALA A 267 -1.99 18.21 -7.54
CA ALA A 267 -2.79 19.16 -8.30
C ALA A 267 -3.78 18.45 -9.29
N LEU A 268 -3.33 17.39 -9.96
CA LEU A 268 -4.18 16.57 -10.83
C LEU A 268 -5.27 15.82 -10.02
N ARG A 269 -4.91 15.27 -8.87
CA ARG A 269 -5.83 14.63 -7.92
C ARG A 269 -6.92 15.60 -7.46
N ASP A 270 -6.53 16.79 -7.02
CA ASP A 270 -7.46 17.79 -6.49
C ASP A 270 -8.44 18.26 -7.56
N LYS A 271 -7.99 18.41 -8.82
CA LYS A 271 -8.85 18.68 -9.97
C LYS A 271 -9.87 17.56 -10.19
N LEU A 272 -9.46 16.28 -10.09
CA LEU A 272 -10.38 15.13 -10.18
C LEU A 272 -11.38 15.13 -9.03
N ILE A 273 -10.92 15.34 -7.80
CA ILE A 273 -11.80 15.36 -6.62
C ILE A 273 -12.84 16.47 -6.77
N CYS A 274 -12.43 17.67 -7.16
CA CYS A 274 -13.35 18.80 -7.38
C CYS A 274 -14.42 18.44 -8.42
N GLY A 275 -14.01 17.97 -9.61
CA GLY A 275 -14.98 17.69 -10.68
C GLY A 275 -15.88 16.47 -10.39
N LEU A 276 -15.36 15.42 -9.76
CA LEU A 276 -16.19 14.26 -9.41
C LEU A 276 -17.16 14.55 -8.26
N SER A 277 -16.85 15.51 -7.39
CA SER A 277 -17.74 15.95 -6.32
C SER A 277 -18.98 16.69 -6.83
N GLU A 278 -18.97 17.19 -8.07
CA GLU A 278 -20.14 17.80 -8.70
C GLU A 278 -21.20 16.77 -9.16
N ILE A 279 -20.86 15.48 -9.18
CA ILE A 279 -21.81 14.42 -9.53
C ILE A 279 -22.76 14.23 -8.35
N PRO A 280 -24.10 14.45 -8.52
CA PRO A 280 -25.05 14.28 -7.43
C PRO A 280 -25.00 12.88 -6.83
N HIS A 281 -25.24 12.76 -5.53
CA HIS A 281 -25.21 11.49 -4.81
C HIS A 281 -23.89 10.71 -5.02
N SER A 282 -22.79 11.43 -4.93
CA SER A 282 -21.44 10.90 -4.86
C SER A 282 -20.79 11.24 -3.52
N ILE A 283 -19.80 10.49 -3.10
CA ILE A 283 -19.05 10.78 -1.88
C ILE A 283 -17.58 10.42 -2.02
N LEU A 284 -16.70 11.35 -1.66
CA LEU A 284 -15.26 11.11 -1.52
C LEU A 284 -15.01 10.19 -0.33
N ASN A 285 -14.18 9.19 -0.51
CA ASN A 285 -13.72 8.29 0.54
C ASN A 285 -12.35 8.72 1.09
N GLY A 286 -12.15 8.50 2.40
CA GLY A 286 -10.92 8.82 3.09
C GLY A 286 -10.81 10.30 3.50
N ASP A 287 -9.64 10.66 4.03
CA ASP A 287 -9.36 12.04 4.47
C ASP A 287 -9.26 12.97 3.24
N PRO A 288 -9.95 14.11 3.23
CA PRO A 288 -9.93 15.02 2.08
C PRO A 288 -8.60 15.79 1.94
N VAL A 289 -7.80 15.90 2.99
CA VAL A 289 -6.57 16.70 3.05
C VAL A 289 -5.34 15.82 3.21
N HIS A 290 -5.32 14.99 4.25
CA HIS A 290 -4.19 14.11 4.58
C HIS A 290 -4.29 12.78 3.81
N ARG A 291 -3.98 12.85 2.51
CA ARG A 291 -4.08 11.71 1.61
C ARG A 291 -2.93 11.60 0.62
N LEU A 292 -2.71 10.39 0.12
CA LEU A 292 -1.72 10.11 -0.94
C LEU A 292 -1.88 11.07 -2.12
N PRO A 293 -0.78 11.53 -2.72
CA PRO A 293 -0.82 12.52 -3.79
C PRO A 293 -1.69 12.10 -4.98
N GLY A 294 -1.65 10.82 -5.36
CA GLY A 294 -2.34 10.34 -6.56
C GLY A 294 -3.68 9.63 -6.32
N ASN A 295 -4.13 9.46 -5.07
CA ASN A 295 -5.31 8.65 -4.80
C ASN A 295 -6.60 9.48 -4.82
N VAL A 296 -7.59 9.01 -5.62
CA VAL A 296 -8.96 9.51 -5.69
C VAL A 296 -9.90 8.32 -5.53
N SER A 297 -10.72 8.32 -4.49
CA SER A 297 -11.68 7.24 -4.21
C SER A 297 -13.06 7.82 -3.98
N PHE A 298 -14.02 7.41 -4.81
CA PHE A 298 -15.41 7.83 -4.73
C PHE A 298 -16.34 6.63 -4.63
N CYS A 299 -17.51 6.85 -4.03
CA CYS A 299 -18.67 6.00 -4.23
C CYS A 299 -19.78 6.82 -4.90
N PHE A 300 -20.49 6.19 -5.84
CA PHE A 300 -21.63 6.75 -6.57
C PHE A 300 -22.86 5.92 -6.24
N GLU A 301 -23.87 6.53 -5.65
CA GLU A 301 -25.12 5.85 -5.31
C GLU A 301 -25.89 5.42 -6.53
N GLY A 302 -26.46 4.23 -6.51
CA GLY A 302 -27.37 3.70 -7.52
C GLY A 302 -26.72 3.04 -8.74
N ILE A 303 -25.42 2.74 -8.65
CA ILE A 303 -24.66 2.00 -9.70
C ILE A 303 -23.87 0.84 -9.12
N GLU A 304 -23.39 -0.03 -10.01
CA GLU A 304 -22.42 -1.09 -9.72
C GLU A 304 -21.04 -0.69 -10.22
N GLY A 305 -20.02 -0.80 -9.35
CA GLY A 305 -18.65 -0.40 -9.64
C GLY A 305 -18.01 -1.22 -10.76
N GLU A 306 -18.26 -2.54 -10.84
CA GLU A 306 -17.73 -3.37 -11.92
C GLU A 306 -18.24 -2.91 -13.29
N SER A 307 -19.53 -2.61 -13.39
CA SER A 307 -20.12 -2.07 -14.63
C SER A 307 -19.52 -0.71 -14.99
N LEU A 308 -19.25 0.14 -13.99
CA LEU A 308 -18.57 1.42 -14.20
C LEU A 308 -17.14 1.20 -14.75
N LEU A 309 -16.37 0.26 -14.18
CA LEU A 309 -15.00 -0.02 -14.64
C LEU A 309 -14.97 -0.54 -16.07
N LEU A 310 -15.87 -1.46 -16.45
CA LEU A 310 -15.96 -2.01 -17.80
C LEU A 310 -16.26 -0.93 -18.85
N LEU A 311 -17.21 -0.03 -18.55
CA LEU A 311 -17.55 1.06 -19.46
C LEU A 311 -16.47 2.16 -19.53
N LEU A 312 -15.70 2.36 -18.46
CA LEU A 312 -14.53 3.25 -18.49
C LEU A 312 -13.38 2.63 -19.31
N ASP A 313 -13.17 1.32 -19.22
CA ASP A 313 -12.17 0.61 -20.03
C ASP A 313 -12.48 0.69 -21.53
N GLU A 314 -13.77 0.57 -21.94
CA GLU A 314 -14.21 0.82 -23.32
C GLU A 314 -13.87 2.24 -23.82
N LYS A 315 -13.80 3.19 -22.90
CA LYS A 315 -13.37 4.59 -23.18
C LYS A 315 -11.84 4.78 -23.06
N GLY A 316 -11.09 3.70 -22.83
CA GLY A 316 -9.63 3.69 -22.69
C GLY A 316 -9.13 4.17 -21.31
N ILE A 317 -9.97 4.20 -20.28
CA ILE A 317 -9.62 4.59 -18.91
C ILE A 317 -9.51 3.35 -18.02
N CYS A 318 -8.28 3.01 -17.62
CA CYS A 318 -8.00 1.92 -16.70
C CYS A 318 -8.08 2.41 -15.26
N ALA A 319 -9.04 1.91 -14.50
CA ALA A 319 -9.30 2.26 -13.11
C ALA A 319 -9.61 1.00 -12.30
N SER A 320 -9.86 1.13 -11.00
CA SER A 320 -10.18 0.01 -10.10
C SER A 320 -11.36 0.36 -9.19
N SER A 321 -11.95 -0.65 -8.57
CA SER A 321 -12.85 -0.49 -7.42
C SER A 321 -12.10 -0.80 -6.12
N GLY A 322 -12.68 -0.45 -4.98
CA GLY A 322 -12.11 -0.81 -3.68
C GLY A 322 -11.93 -2.33 -3.47
N SER A 323 -12.66 -3.17 -4.20
CA SER A 323 -12.65 -4.64 -4.08
C SER A 323 -11.68 -5.36 -5.03
N ALA A 324 -10.80 -4.66 -5.74
CA ALA A 324 -9.93 -5.25 -6.79
C ALA A 324 -9.03 -6.42 -6.32
N CYS A 325 -8.74 -6.53 -5.03
CA CYS A 325 -7.92 -7.62 -4.47
C CYS A 325 -8.70 -8.91 -4.18
N THR A 326 -10.02 -8.90 -4.28
CA THR A 326 -10.91 -10.04 -4.08
C THR A 326 -11.66 -10.39 -5.36
N SER A 327 -10.94 -10.48 -6.49
CA SER A 327 -11.51 -10.87 -7.78
C SER A 327 -12.31 -12.19 -7.62
N GLY A 328 -13.66 -12.08 -7.69
CA GLY A 328 -14.60 -13.19 -7.50
C GLY A 328 -15.48 -13.12 -6.24
N SER A 329 -15.29 -12.16 -5.35
CA SER A 329 -16.25 -11.89 -4.25
C SER A 329 -17.22 -10.79 -4.68
N LEU A 330 -18.50 -11.05 -4.50
CA LEU A 330 -19.58 -10.04 -4.66
C LEU A 330 -19.64 -9.07 -3.46
N ASP A 331 -18.78 -9.26 -2.45
CA ASP A 331 -18.75 -8.42 -1.26
C ASP A 331 -18.04 -7.09 -1.52
N PRO A 332 -18.54 -5.97 -0.99
CA PRO A 332 -17.88 -4.68 -1.10
C PRO A 332 -16.58 -4.66 -0.31
N SER A 333 -15.71 -3.69 -0.63
CA SER A 333 -14.44 -3.50 0.06
C SER A 333 -14.59 -3.42 1.58
N HIS A 334 -13.82 -4.23 2.31
CA HIS A 334 -13.72 -4.15 3.76
C HIS A 334 -13.25 -2.77 4.25
N VAL A 335 -12.43 -2.08 3.45
CA VAL A 335 -11.97 -0.71 3.75
C VAL A 335 -13.14 0.27 3.74
N LEU A 336 -13.99 0.21 2.73
CA LEU A 336 -15.17 1.07 2.61
C LEU A 336 -16.18 0.79 3.73
N LEU A 337 -16.36 -0.48 4.10
CA LEU A 337 -17.18 -0.86 5.25
C LEU A 337 -16.57 -0.35 6.57
N ALA A 338 -15.24 -0.44 6.73
CA ALA A 338 -14.54 0.02 7.93
C ALA A 338 -14.65 1.54 8.14
N ILE A 339 -14.76 2.34 7.07
CA ILE A 339 -15.02 3.78 7.16
C ILE A 339 -16.51 4.14 7.25
N GLY A 340 -17.38 3.13 7.47
CA GLY A 340 -18.82 3.33 7.69
C GLY A 340 -19.65 3.54 6.42
N ARG A 341 -19.14 3.18 5.22
CA ARG A 341 -19.98 3.22 4.01
C ARG A 341 -21.01 2.09 4.07
N PRO A 342 -22.30 2.38 3.88
CA PRO A 342 -23.33 1.34 3.72
C PRO A 342 -22.95 0.40 2.57
N HIS A 343 -23.32 -0.87 2.69
CA HIS A 343 -23.04 -1.91 1.68
C HIS A 343 -23.45 -1.47 0.27
N GLU A 344 -24.67 -0.92 0.14
CA GLU A 344 -25.21 -0.42 -1.14
C GLU A 344 -24.34 0.69 -1.76
N ILE A 345 -23.78 1.59 -0.93
CA ILE A 345 -22.92 2.69 -1.40
C ILE A 345 -21.54 2.16 -1.77
N ALA A 346 -20.99 1.25 -0.97
CA ALA A 346 -19.66 0.69 -1.20
C ALA A 346 -19.56 -0.11 -2.52
N HIS A 347 -20.67 -0.69 -2.99
CA HIS A 347 -20.73 -1.35 -4.30
C HIS A 347 -20.49 -0.40 -5.48
N GLY A 348 -20.90 0.87 -5.38
CA GLY A 348 -20.72 1.87 -6.43
C GLY A 348 -19.36 2.57 -6.38
N SER A 349 -18.30 1.89 -5.95
CA SER A 349 -16.98 2.48 -5.74
C SER A 349 -16.14 2.58 -7.01
N LEU A 350 -15.38 3.67 -7.11
CA LEU A 350 -14.34 3.94 -8.11
C LEU A 350 -13.08 4.40 -7.40
N ARG A 351 -11.96 3.77 -7.70
CA ARG A 351 -10.63 4.25 -7.32
C ARG A 351 -9.85 4.63 -8.57
N LEU A 352 -9.40 5.87 -8.62
CA LEU A 352 -8.42 6.36 -9.59
C LEU A 352 -7.11 6.63 -8.84
N SER A 353 -6.01 6.15 -9.37
CA SER A 353 -4.71 6.39 -8.79
C SER A 353 -3.72 6.86 -9.86
N LEU A 354 -3.33 8.13 -9.72
CA LEU A 354 -2.47 8.83 -10.67
C LEU A 354 -1.00 8.70 -10.25
N CYS A 355 -0.11 8.86 -11.23
CA CYS A 355 1.32 9.03 -11.02
C CYS A 355 1.84 10.22 -11.85
N GLU A 356 3.14 10.48 -11.81
CA GLU A 356 3.79 11.62 -12.47
C GLU A 356 3.70 11.58 -14.01
N THR A 357 3.36 10.43 -14.60
CA THR A 357 3.18 10.32 -16.06
C THR A 357 1.79 10.73 -16.54
N ASN A 358 0.82 10.88 -15.64
CA ASN A 358 -0.51 11.38 -15.98
C ASN A 358 -0.47 12.88 -16.29
N THR A 359 -1.39 13.32 -17.15
CA THR A 359 -1.46 14.69 -17.65
C THR A 359 -2.80 15.34 -17.34
N GLU A 360 -2.91 16.67 -17.56
CA GLU A 360 -4.20 17.37 -17.45
C GLU A 360 -5.23 16.88 -18.47
N GLU A 361 -4.79 16.49 -19.67
CA GLU A 361 -5.64 15.92 -20.71
C GLU A 361 -6.24 14.59 -20.24
N ASP A 362 -5.45 13.75 -19.54
CA ASP A 362 -5.97 12.52 -18.94
C ASP A 362 -7.05 12.81 -17.90
N VAL A 363 -6.81 13.79 -17.03
CA VAL A 363 -7.79 14.23 -16.02
C VAL A 363 -9.07 14.78 -16.67
N ASN A 364 -8.96 15.62 -17.69
CA ASN A 364 -10.10 16.16 -18.40
C ASN A 364 -10.94 15.06 -19.10
N ALA A 365 -10.27 14.06 -19.68
CA ALA A 365 -10.95 12.91 -20.28
C ALA A 365 -11.69 12.08 -19.22
N ILE A 366 -11.11 11.85 -18.04
CA ILE A 366 -11.76 11.16 -16.92
C ILE A 366 -12.98 11.96 -16.44
N LEU A 367 -12.85 13.28 -16.27
CA LEU A 367 -13.95 14.18 -15.84
C LEU A 367 -15.09 14.27 -16.86
N THR A 368 -14.84 13.97 -18.12
CA THR A 368 -15.88 13.84 -19.14
C THR A 368 -16.54 12.46 -19.07
N ALA A 369 -15.74 11.40 -19.00
CA ALA A 369 -16.23 10.03 -19.12
C ALA A 369 -17.00 9.54 -17.89
N VAL A 370 -16.53 9.86 -16.66
CA VAL A 370 -17.15 9.33 -15.44
C VAL A 370 -18.60 9.81 -15.27
N PRO A 371 -18.93 11.11 -15.40
CA PRO A 371 -20.32 11.56 -15.29
C PRO A 371 -21.25 10.94 -16.35
N GLU A 372 -20.77 10.78 -17.59
CA GLU A 372 -21.52 10.14 -18.67
C GLU A 372 -21.87 8.69 -18.31
N VAL A 373 -20.88 7.91 -17.87
CA VAL A 373 -21.06 6.50 -17.53
C VAL A 373 -21.93 6.34 -16.28
N VAL A 374 -21.73 7.16 -15.24
CA VAL A 374 -22.58 7.14 -14.05
C VAL A 374 -24.04 7.45 -14.40
N THR A 375 -24.29 8.46 -15.25
CA THR A 375 -25.64 8.80 -15.72
C THR A 375 -26.25 7.66 -16.51
N TYR A 376 -25.51 7.04 -17.41
CA TYR A 376 -25.97 5.91 -18.20
C TYR A 376 -26.38 4.73 -17.29
N LEU A 377 -25.53 4.33 -16.34
CA LEU A 377 -25.80 3.25 -15.40
C LEU A 377 -26.99 3.53 -14.50
N ARG A 378 -27.15 4.77 -14.00
CA ARG A 378 -28.30 5.19 -13.20
C ARG A 378 -29.60 5.09 -13.98
N ASN A 379 -29.60 5.46 -15.26
CA ASN A 379 -30.78 5.33 -16.12
C ASN A 379 -31.22 3.89 -16.32
N MET A 380 -30.31 2.94 -16.26
CA MET A 380 -30.59 1.50 -16.34
C MET A 380 -30.98 0.89 -14.99
N SER A 381 -30.64 1.52 -13.88
CA SER A 381 -30.80 0.98 -12.52
C SER A 381 -32.26 1.06 -12.03
N PRO A 382 -32.93 -0.07 -11.74
CA PRO A 382 -34.23 -0.06 -11.08
C PRO A 382 -34.18 0.59 -9.70
N LEU A 383 -33.08 0.36 -8.95
CA LEU A 383 -32.86 0.96 -7.62
C LEU A 383 -32.80 2.50 -7.69
N TRP A 384 -32.06 3.04 -8.65
CA TRP A 384 -32.02 4.48 -8.88
C TRP A 384 -33.40 5.06 -9.21
N ARG A 385 -34.16 4.38 -10.06
CA ARG A 385 -35.54 4.79 -10.42
C ARG A 385 -36.46 4.84 -9.19
N ASP A 386 -36.37 3.85 -8.30
CA ASP A 386 -37.15 3.83 -7.07
C ASP A 386 -36.80 4.99 -6.13
N LYS A 387 -35.51 5.39 -6.07
CA LYS A 387 -35.09 6.56 -5.31
C LYS A 387 -35.59 7.87 -5.91
N VAL A 388 -35.42 8.06 -7.19
CA VAL A 388 -35.88 9.27 -7.90
C VAL A 388 -37.41 9.42 -7.81
N THR A 389 -38.17 8.33 -7.82
CA THR A 389 -39.62 8.34 -7.68
C THR A 389 -40.13 8.41 -6.23
N GLY A 390 -39.22 8.52 -5.26
CA GLY A 390 -39.57 8.61 -3.82
C GLY A 390 -40.02 7.33 -3.17
N LYS A 391 -39.88 6.17 -3.83
CA LYS A 391 -40.16 4.86 -3.24
C LYS A 391 -39.09 4.39 -2.26
N LYS A 392 -37.87 4.89 -2.43
CA LYS A 392 -36.72 4.67 -1.55
C LYS A 392 -36.03 6.00 -1.28
N GLU A 393 -35.39 6.12 -0.13
CA GLU A 393 -34.59 7.29 0.22
C GLU A 393 -33.16 7.19 -0.32
N PHE A 394 -32.56 8.34 -0.59
CA PHE A 394 -31.13 8.44 -0.89
C PHE A 394 -30.31 8.35 0.39
N PHE A 395 -29.21 7.63 0.32
CA PHE A 395 -28.20 7.63 1.40
C PHE A 395 -27.29 8.86 1.33
N LEU A 396 -27.00 9.30 0.11
CA LEU A 396 -26.13 10.45 -0.16
C LEU A 396 -26.99 11.65 -0.57
N LYS A 397 -26.67 12.83 -0.03
CA LYS A 397 -27.36 14.08 -0.36
C LYS A 397 -26.79 14.75 -1.59
#